data_d16870ec85d5d8d666e0ce1d087db625
#
_entry.id   d16870ec85d5d8d666e0ce1d087db625
#
_cell.length_a   1.000
_cell.length_b   1.000
_cell.length_c   1.000
_cell.angle_alpha   90.00
_cell.angle_beta   90.00
_cell.angle_gamma   90.00
#
_symmetry.space_group_name_H-M   'P 1'
#
loop_
_entity.id
_entity.type
_entity.pdbx_description
1 polymer ?
#
loop_
_entity_poly.entity_id
_entity_poly.type
_entity_poly.pdbx_seq_one_letter_code
_entity_poly.pdbx_strand_id
1 'polypeptide(L)'
;GHGWMIGDIPAKRERHRDFSEAPKETAGYGPSEDVRKYVEGRDLTCRAPTCDQPAYLSQLDHRINYRDGGKTHPSNMVALCQHHHNMKTDGRAFYILDPDTGDVVWLFEDGTWLITEAEGPLAPKVKRWAQTVGQLITANRTKAHERAQALKEEIEQEVAKPSVKGGVDGGDAGKERGEDIPF
;
A
#
# COMPACT_ATOMS: atom_id res chain seq x y z
N GLY A 1 -11.81 38.05 -53.95
CA GLY A 1 -11.68 37.64 -52.57
C GLY A 1 -12.27 36.26 -52.43
N HIS A 2 -11.39 35.22 -52.36
CA HIS A 2 -11.84 33.87 -52.10
C HIS A 2 -11.79 33.66 -50.57
N GLY A 3 -12.98 33.76 -49.93
CA GLY A 3 -13.12 33.40 -48.52
C GLY A 3 -12.97 31.89 -48.34
N TRP A 4 -12.00 31.48 -47.59
CA TRP A 4 -11.90 30.11 -47.10
C TRP A 4 -13.04 29.87 -46.13
N MET A 5 -14.03 29.07 -46.54
CA MET A 5 -15.03 28.52 -45.64
C MET A 5 -14.32 27.49 -44.77
N ILE A 6 -14.14 27.82 -43.50
CA ILE A 6 -13.76 26.83 -42.50
C ILE A 6 -15.01 25.94 -42.34
N GLY A 7 -15.01 24.79 -43.01
CA GLY A 7 -16.02 23.77 -42.82
C GLY A 7 -16.09 23.40 -41.36
N ASP A 8 -17.31 23.26 -40.82
CA ASP A 8 -17.56 22.78 -39.48
C ASP A 8 -16.78 21.49 -39.24
N ILE A 9 -15.68 21.60 -38.49
CA ILE A 9 -15.05 20.44 -37.90
C ILE A 9 -16.05 19.93 -36.92
N PRO A 10 -16.65 18.71 -37.10
CA PRO A 10 -17.55 18.16 -36.10
C PRO A 10 -16.74 18.05 -34.82
N ALA A 11 -17.05 18.89 -33.85
CA ALA A 11 -16.51 18.77 -32.52
C ALA A 11 -16.85 17.36 -32.05
N LYS A 12 -15.86 16.46 -32.12
CA LYS A 12 -15.94 15.17 -31.48
C LYS A 12 -16.27 15.51 -30.03
N ARG A 13 -17.52 15.33 -29.60
CA ARG A 13 -17.88 15.42 -28.19
C ARG A 13 -17.01 14.39 -27.48
N GLU A 14 -15.83 14.82 -27.06
CA GLU A 14 -15.10 14.10 -26.03
C GLU A 14 -16.05 14.08 -24.84
N ARG A 15 -16.53 12.90 -24.52
CA ARG A 15 -17.26 12.70 -23.28
C ARG A 15 -16.28 13.13 -22.20
N HIS A 16 -16.55 14.26 -21.57
CA HIS A 16 -15.86 14.66 -20.35
C HIS A 16 -16.03 13.49 -19.38
N ARG A 17 -14.99 12.69 -19.24
CA ARG A 17 -14.93 11.66 -18.23
C ARG A 17 -14.72 12.38 -16.90
N ASP A 18 -15.62 12.12 -15.98
CA ASP A 18 -15.47 12.60 -14.62
C ASP A 18 -14.41 11.71 -13.95
N PHE A 19 -13.26 12.28 -13.63
CA PHE A 19 -12.20 11.63 -12.89
C PHE A 19 -12.22 12.02 -11.41
N SER A 20 -13.34 12.52 -10.89
CA SER A 20 -13.50 12.78 -9.45
C SER A 20 -13.33 11.52 -8.60
N GLU A 21 -13.60 10.36 -9.22
CA GLU A 21 -13.38 9.04 -8.62
C GLU A 21 -12.34 8.24 -9.41
N ALA A 22 -11.58 7.40 -8.71
CA ALA A 22 -10.64 6.51 -9.36
C ALA A 22 -11.37 5.51 -10.28
N PRO A 23 -10.87 5.26 -11.49
CA PRO A 23 -11.47 4.29 -12.41
C PRO A 23 -11.42 2.88 -11.84
N LYS A 24 -12.32 2.03 -12.34
CA LYS A 24 -12.37 0.62 -11.94
C LYS A 24 -11.09 -0.13 -12.33
N GLU A 25 -10.82 -1.19 -11.59
CA GLU A 25 -9.76 -2.15 -11.87
C GLU A 25 -9.84 -2.69 -13.30
N THR A 26 -8.69 -2.85 -13.95
CA THR A 26 -8.56 -3.52 -15.24
C THR A 26 -8.34 -5.02 -15.01
N ALA A 27 -9.13 -5.85 -15.68
CA ALA A 27 -8.96 -7.30 -15.62
C ALA A 27 -7.78 -7.76 -16.50
N GLY A 28 -6.56 -7.56 -16.05
CA GLY A 28 -5.36 -7.95 -16.77
C GLY A 28 -4.14 -7.13 -16.36
N TYR A 29 -2.97 -7.51 -16.88
CA TYR A 29 -1.72 -6.84 -16.57
C TYR A 29 -1.65 -5.40 -17.11
N GLY A 30 -2.09 -5.19 -18.35
CA GLY A 30 -2.03 -3.88 -18.99
C GLY A 30 -3.13 -2.94 -18.46
N PRO A 31 -2.80 -1.70 -18.06
CA PRO A 31 -3.81 -0.75 -17.62
C PRO A 31 -4.75 -0.34 -18.76
N SER A 32 -6.03 -0.17 -18.44
CA SER A 32 -6.96 0.48 -19.36
C SER A 32 -6.57 1.93 -19.62
N GLU A 33 -7.11 2.52 -20.69
CA GLU A 33 -6.87 3.94 -20.98
C GLU A 33 -7.32 4.86 -19.82
N ASP A 34 -8.39 4.50 -19.12
CA ASP A 34 -8.89 5.27 -17.98
C ASP A 34 -7.94 5.19 -16.78
N VAL A 35 -7.45 3.99 -16.46
CA VAL A 35 -6.44 3.80 -15.40
C VAL A 35 -5.17 4.58 -15.74
N ARG A 36 -4.71 4.50 -17.00
CA ARG A 36 -3.52 5.23 -17.46
C ARG A 36 -3.71 6.73 -17.31
N LYS A 37 -4.78 7.30 -17.87
CA LYS A 37 -5.05 8.75 -17.79
C LYS A 37 -5.21 9.24 -16.36
N TYR A 38 -5.83 8.43 -15.50
CA TYR A 38 -5.95 8.79 -14.09
C TYR A 38 -4.60 8.85 -13.39
N VAL A 39 -3.77 7.80 -13.53
CA VAL A 39 -2.44 7.77 -12.90
C VAL A 39 -1.53 8.86 -13.47
N GLU A 40 -1.52 9.08 -14.79
CA GLU A 40 -0.77 10.17 -15.41
C GLU A 40 -1.22 11.55 -14.93
N GLY A 41 -2.54 11.75 -14.77
CA GLY A 41 -3.10 13.01 -14.27
C GLY A 41 -2.92 13.19 -12.75
N ARG A 42 -2.74 12.12 -11.98
CA ARG A 42 -2.41 12.16 -10.55
C ARG A 42 -0.92 12.47 -10.35
N ASP A 43 -0.04 11.81 -11.11
CA ASP A 43 1.39 11.79 -10.87
C ASP A 43 2.13 12.93 -11.58
N LEU A 44 1.67 13.39 -12.75
CA LEU A 44 2.29 14.35 -13.67
C LEU A 44 3.68 13.95 -14.17
N THR A 45 4.55 13.53 -13.29
CA THR A 45 5.93 13.11 -13.56
C THR A 45 6.22 11.73 -12.95
N CYS A 46 7.38 11.20 -13.26
CA CYS A 46 7.93 10.03 -12.59
C CYS A 46 7.96 10.26 -11.08
N ARG A 47 7.46 9.29 -10.32
CA ARG A 47 7.30 9.42 -8.87
C ARG A 47 8.58 9.15 -8.08
N ALA A 48 9.71 8.97 -8.75
CA ALA A 48 11.00 8.94 -8.07
C ALA A 48 11.43 10.34 -7.62
N PRO A 49 12.08 10.48 -6.45
CA PRO A 49 12.54 11.77 -5.94
C PRO A 49 13.38 12.52 -6.99
N THR A 50 13.13 13.82 -7.13
CA THR A 50 13.86 14.73 -8.02
C THR A 50 13.80 14.40 -9.52
N CYS A 51 12.89 13.52 -9.93
CA CYS A 51 12.73 13.15 -11.34
C CYS A 51 11.55 13.90 -11.98
N ASP A 52 11.81 14.66 -13.00
CA ASP A 52 10.86 15.48 -13.76
C ASP A 52 10.38 14.84 -15.07
N GLN A 53 10.78 13.58 -15.33
CA GLN A 53 10.33 12.86 -16.53
C GLN A 53 8.80 12.78 -16.57
N PRO A 54 8.14 13.28 -17.62
CA PRO A 54 6.68 13.29 -17.71
C PRO A 54 6.04 11.90 -17.55
N ALA A 55 4.93 11.83 -16.80
CA ALA A 55 4.23 10.58 -16.56
C ALA A 55 3.72 9.91 -17.85
N TYR A 56 3.28 10.68 -18.84
CA TYR A 56 2.81 10.14 -20.12
C TYR A 56 3.92 9.50 -20.98
N LEU A 57 5.20 9.79 -20.69
CA LEU A 57 6.37 9.12 -21.27
C LEU A 57 6.95 8.04 -20.36
N SER A 58 6.30 7.80 -19.23
CA SER A 58 6.73 6.84 -18.22
C SER A 58 5.94 5.53 -18.31
N GLN A 59 6.45 4.49 -17.68
CA GLN A 59 5.73 3.24 -17.52
C GLN A 59 4.83 3.32 -16.27
N LEU A 60 3.69 2.64 -16.31
CA LEU A 60 2.89 2.45 -15.10
C LEU A 60 3.34 1.17 -14.41
N ASP A 61 4.01 1.34 -13.30
CA ASP A 61 4.55 0.24 -12.50
C ASP A 61 3.58 -0.20 -11.41
N HIS A 62 3.47 -1.52 -11.21
CA HIS A 62 2.69 -2.10 -10.13
C HIS A 62 3.51 -2.11 -8.84
N ARG A 63 3.02 -1.48 -7.78
CA ARG A 63 3.64 -1.55 -6.44
C ARG A 63 3.73 -3.00 -5.96
N ILE A 64 2.60 -3.69 -5.93
CA ILE A 64 2.55 -5.15 -5.76
C ILE A 64 2.51 -5.73 -7.16
N ASN A 65 3.50 -6.54 -7.52
CA ASN A 65 3.59 -7.09 -8.85
C ASN A 65 2.32 -7.86 -9.22
N TYR A 66 1.93 -7.80 -10.48
CA TYR A 66 0.75 -8.51 -10.98
C TYR A 66 0.83 -10.04 -10.75
N ARG A 67 2.03 -10.63 -10.87
CA ARG A 67 2.26 -12.05 -10.57
C ARG A 67 1.98 -12.41 -9.12
N ASP A 68 2.17 -11.44 -8.21
CA ASP A 68 2.01 -11.62 -6.78
C ASP A 68 0.59 -11.23 -6.31
N GLY A 69 -0.35 -11.13 -7.26
CA GLY A 69 -1.75 -10.79 -7.00
C GLY A 69 -2.05 -9.30 -6.96
N GLY A 70 -1.08 -8.45 -7.35
CA GLY A 70 -1.29 -7.01 -7.45
C GLY A 70 -2.29 -6.66 -8.54
N LYS A 71 -3.24 -5.78 -8.22
CA LYS A 71 -4.30 -5.36 -9.14
C LYS A 71 -3.82 -4.26 -10.06
N THR A 72 -4.33 -4.26 -11.30
CA THR A 72 -4.15 -3.17 -12.25
C THR A 72 -5.19 -2.08 -11.96
N HIS A 73 -4.93 -1.32 -10.90
CA HIS A 73 -5.79 -0.27 -10.35
C HIS A 73 -4.93 0.92 -9.91
N PRO A 74 -5.42 2.18 -9.97
CA PRO A 74 -4.65 3.35 -9.57
C PRO A 74 -4.04 3.28 -8.17
N SER A 75 -4.69 2.61 -7.21
CA SER A 75 -4.17 2.41 -5.86
C SER A 75 -2.94 1.49 -5.77
N ASN A 76 -2.61 0.80 -6.86
CA ASN A 76 -1.46 -0.10 -6.94
C ASN A 76 -0.48 0.29 -8.06
N MET A 77 -0.71 1.41 -8.75
CA MET A 77 0.11 1.82 -9.90
C MET A 77 0.69 3.21 -9.70
N VAL A 78 1.93 3.40 -10.14
CA VAL A 78 2.63 4.70 -10.20
C VAL A 78 3.34 4.88 -11.53
N ALA A 79 3.52 6.14 -11.94
CA ALA A 79 4.33 6.46 -13.10
C ALA A 79 5.82 6.44 -12.75
N LEU A 80 6.59 5.56 -13.38
CA LEU A 80 8.04 5.49 -13.27
C LEU A 80 8.68 5.58 -14.65
N CYS A 81 9.67 6.44 -14.80
CA CYS A 81 10.48 6.44 -16.02
C CYS A 81 11.29 5.13 -16.11
N GLN A 82 11.80 4.81 -17.30
CA GLN A 82 12.53 3.55 -17.53
C GLN A 82 13.67 3.33 -16.54
N HIS A 83 14.40 4.39 -16.21
CA HIS A 83 15.53 4.33 -15.27
C HIS A 83 15.05 3.90 -13.86
N HIS A 84 14.03 4.56 -13.31
CA HIS A 84 13.55 4.30 -11.96
C HIS A 84 12.72 3.01 -11.87
N HIS A 85 12.04 2.63 -12.94
CA HIS A 85 11.43 1.31 -13.05
C HIS A 85 12.50 0.20 -12.97
N ASN A 86 13.63 0.37 -13.67
CA ASN A 86 14.73 -0.59 -13.60
C ASN A 86 15.36 -0.63 -12.20
N MET A 87 15.58 0.52 -11.54
CA MET A 87 16.08 0.55 -10.16
C MET A 87 15.23 -0.29 -9.21
N LYS A 88 13.90 -0.19 -9.31
CA LYS A 88 12.97 -1.00 -8.51
C LYS A 88 13.07 -2.48 -8.89
N THR A 89 13.12 -2.79 -10.18
CA THR A 89 13.20 -4.18 -10.69
C THR A 89 14.49 -4.86 -10.27
N ASP A 90 15.61 -4.12 -10.26
CA ASP A 90 16.93 -4.59 -9.83
C ASP A 90 17.07 -4.67 -8.31
N GLY A 91 16.04 -4.27 -7.54
CA GLY A 91 16.05 -4.29 -6.08
C GLY A 91 16.92 -3.21 -5.42
N ARG A 92 17.39 -2.20 -6.19
CA ARG A 92 18.20 -1.09 -5.66
C ARG A 92 17.39 -0.01 -4.96
N ALA A 93 16.08 -0.01 -5.15
CA ALA A 93 15.15 0.85 -4.45
C ALA A 93 13.79 0.16 -4.33
N PHE A 94 13.10 0.44 -3.24
CA PHE A 94 11.73 0.00 -3.01
C PHE A 94 10.85 1.21 -2.78
N TYR A 95 9.56 1.06 -3.01
CA TYR A 95 8.62 2.11 -2.64
C TYR A 95 7.32 1.55 -2.07
N ILE A 96 6.68 2.37 -1.26
CA ILE A 96 5.35 2.15 -0.71
C ILE A 96 4.45 3.24 -1.28
N LEU A 97 3.33 2.87 -1.88
CA LEU A 97 2.30 3.79 -2.36
C LEU A 97 1.18 3.86 -1.33
N ASP A 98 0.84 5.06 -0.89
CA ASP A 98 -0.41 5.30 -0.16
C ASP A 98 -1.57 5.29 -1.17
N PRO A 99 -2.51 4.32 -1.09
CA PRO A 99 -3.58 4.20 -2.07
C PRO A 99 -4.60 5.34 -2.02
N ASP A 100 -4.68 6.04 -0.91
CA ASP A 100 -5.67 7.09 -0.67
C ASP A 100 -5.16 8.48 -1.04
N THR A 101 -3.86 8.75 -0.84
CA THR A 101 -3.25 10.06 -1.15
C THR A 101 -2.47 10.04 -2.45
N GLY A 102 -2.04 8.87 -2.89
CA GLY A 102 -1.11 8.73 -4.02
C GLY A 102 0.34 9.10 -3.66
N ASP A 103 0.64 9.34 -2.40
CA ASP A 103 2.00 9.64 -1.95
C ASP A 103 2.87 8.38 -2.01
N VAL A 104 4.12 8.56 -2.33
CA VAL A 104 5.09 7.46 -2.46
C VAL A 104 6.24 7.67 -1.49
N VAL A 105 6.48 6.69 -0.65
CA VAL A 105 7.65 6.60 0.22
C VAL A 105 8.68 5.72 -0.45
N TRP A 106 9.81 6.29 -0.81
CA TRP A 106 10.96 5.59 -1.36
C TRP A 106 11.90 5.13 -0.26
N LEU A 107 12.42 3.91 -0.40
CA LEU A 107 13.36 3.25 0.51
C LEU A 107 14.56 2.82 -0.32
N PHE A 108 15.75 3.23 0.10
CA PHE A 108 17.01 2.94 -0.59
C PHE A 108 17.88 1.95 0.19
N GLU A 109 18.83 1.30 -0.49
CA GLU A 109 19.71 0.29 0.11
C GLU A 109 20.53 0.81 1.29
N ASP A 110 20.87 2.10 1.29
CA ASP A 110 21.64 2.75 2.36
C ASP A 110 20.78 3.06 3.61
N GLY A 111 19.50 2.69 3.59
CA GLY A 111 18.54 2.95 4.68
C GLY A 111 17.93 4.35 4.65
N THR A 112 18.27 5.18 3.65
CA THR A 112 17.60 6.48 3.47
C THR A 112 16.21 6.29 2.91
N TRP A 113 15.34 7.26 3.16
CA TRP A 113 13.99 7.29 2.62
C TRP A 113 13.56 8.71 2.25
N LEU A 114 12.72 8.82 1.24
CA LEU A 114 12.15 10.09 0.79
C LEU A 114 10.67 9.91 0.46
N ILE A 115 9.90 10.99 0.62
CA ILE A 115 8.50 11.02 0.24
C ILE A 115 8.33 11.92 -0.97
N THR A 116 7.55 11.46 -1.96
CA THR A 116 7.08 12.26 -3.07
C THR A 116 5.55 12.33 -3.04
N GLU A 117 5.02 13.56 -2.99
CA GLU A 117 3.58 13.80 -2.99
C GLU A 117 3.04 13.75 -4.42
N ALA A 118 1.76 13.36 -4.58
CA ALA A 118 1.08 13.48 -5.86
C ALA A 118 0.71 14.94 -6.11
N GLU A 119 1.17 15.51 -7.23
CA GLU A 119 1.03 16.94 -7.54
C GLU A 119 0.08 17.23 -8.71
N GLY A 120 -0.42 16.19 -9.36
CA GLY A 120 -1.25 16.35 -10.53
C GLY A 120 -2.67 16.84 -10.24
N PRO A 121 -3.40 17.30 -11.26
CA PRO A 121 -4.77 17.80 -11.11
C PRO A 121 -5.76 16.74 -10.59
N LEU A 122 -5.42 15.46 -10.73
CA LEU A 122 -6.19 14.34 -10.21
C LEU A 122 -5.63 13.80 -8.89
N ALA A 123 -4.63 14.47 -8.31
CA ALA A 123 -4.12 14.09 -6.99
C ALA A 123 -5.20 14.29 -5.92
N PRO A 124 -5.37 13.31 -5.02
CA PRO A 124 -6.29 13.46 -3.90
C PRO A 124 -5.92 14.68 -3.05
N LYS A 125 -6.92 15.51 -2.74
CA LYS A 125 -6.69 16.74 -1.95
C LYS A 125 -6.50 16.49 -0.46
N VAL A 126 -6.53 15.23 -0.05
CA VAL A 126 -6.42 14.82 1.36
C VAL A 126 -4.94 14.72 1.74
N LYS A 127 -4.40 15.73 2.40
CA LYS A 127 -3.05 15.70 2.97
C LYS A 127 -3.07 14.94 4.29
N ARG A 128 -2.84 13.64 4.26
CA ARG A 128 -2.83 12.81 5.48
C ARG A 128 -1.61 13.02 6.37
N TRP A 129 -0.44 13.30 5.81
CA TRP A 129 0.81 13.26 6.56
C TRP A 129 0.91 14.29 7.68
N ALA A 130 0.37 15.50 7.54
CA ALA A 130 0.43 16.52 8.58
C ALA A 130 -0.52 16.25 9.77
N GLN A 131 -1.66 15.60 9.52
CA GLN A 131 -2.58 15.17 10.59
C GLN A 131 -2.21 13.80 11.18
N THR A 132 -1.47 12.98 10.45
CA THR A 132 -1.48 11.53 10.61
C THR A 132 -0.42 11.00 11.56
N VAL A 133 0.74 11.63 11.72
CA VAL A 133 1.73 11.12 12.68
C VAL A 133 1.17 11.26 14.11
N GLY A 134 0.56 12.37 14.45
CA GLY A 134 -0.13 12.54 15.74
C GLY A 134 -1.32 11.60 15.90
N GLN A 135 -2.15 11.47 14.87
CA GLN A 135 -3.34 10.59 14.91
C GLN A 135 -2.98 9.12 14.90
N LEU A 136 -1.97 8.69 14.11
CA LEU A 136 -1.48 7.30 14.14
C LEU A 136 -0.84 6.95 15.49
N ILE A 137 -0.05 7.84 16.07
CA ILE A 137 0.51 7.64 17.41
C ILE A 137 -0.61 7.52 18.42
N THR A 138 -1.62 8.40 18.36
CA THR A 138 -2.77 8.35 19.27
C THR A 138 -3.58 7.07 19.07
N ALA A 139 -3.93 6.71 17.81
CA ALA A 139 -4.68 5.50 17.51
C ALA A 139 -3.92 4.22 17.92
N ASN A 140 -2.61 4.18 17.71
CA ASN A 140 -1.79 3.04 18.12
C ASN A 140 -1.68 2.94 19.65
N ARG A 141 -1.60 4.08 20.38
CA ARG A 141 -1.64 4.10 21.84
C ARG A 141 -2.98 3.60 22.37
N THR A 142 -4.09 4.04 21.78
CA THR A 142 -5.42 3.58 22.16
C THR A 142 -5.56 2.09 21.96
N LYS A 143 -5.20 1.56 20.79
CA LYS A 143 -5.23 0.13 20.51
C LYS A 143 -4.31 -0.69 21.43
N ALA A 144 -3.14 -0.17 21.77
CA ALA A 144 -2.22 -0.83 22.70
C ALA A 144 -2.80 -0.85 24.11
N HIS A 145 -3.46 0.22 24.53
CA HIS A 145 -4.12 0.30 25.82
C HIS A 145 -5.31 -0.67 25.93
N GLU A 146 -6.17 -0.70 24.90
CA GLU A 146 -7.29 -1.63 24.80
C GLU A 146 -6.82 -3.10 24.86
N ARG A 147 -5.76 -3.45 24.12
CA ARG A 147 -5.17 -4.80 24.18
C ARG A 147 -4.60 -5.14 25.56
N ALA A 148 -3.94 -4.18 26.22
CA ALA A 148 -3.40 -4.38 27.56
C ALA A 148 -4.51 -4.55 28.60
N GLN A 149 -5.63 -3.85 28.45
CA GLN A 149 -6.81 -4.04 29.32
C GLN A 149 -7.45 -5.39 29.08
N ALA A 150 -7.70 -5.78 27.83
CA ALA A 150 -8.27 -7.08 27.51
C ALA A 150 -7.41 -8.24 28.04
N LEU A 151 -6.09 -8.13 27.92
CA LEU A 151 -5.16 -9.14 28.44
C LEU A 151 -5.21 -9.21 29.99
N LYS A 152 -5.32 -8.07 30.66
CA LYS A 152 -5.50 -8.06 32.13
C LYS A 152 -6.77 -8.75 32.54
N GLU A 153 -7.89 -8.46 31.89
CA GLU A 153 -9.18 -9.09 32.18
C GLU A 153 -9.13 -10.60 31.94
N GLU A 154 -8.44 -11.04 30.87
CA GLU A 154 -8.26 -12.46 30.58
C GLU A 154 -7.44 -13.16 31.65
N ILE A 155 -6.34 -12.55 32.11
CA ILE A 155 -5.52 -13.08 33.20
C ILE A 155 -6.31 -13.13 34.51
N GLU A 156 -7.05 -12.09 34.86
CA GLU A 156 -7.87 -12.06 36.06
C GLU A 156 -8.97 -13.15 36.06
N GLN A 157 -9.60 -13.38 34.90
CA GLN A 157 -10.57 -14.47 34.72
C GLN A 157 -9.93 -15.83 34.83
N GLU A 158 -8.71 -16.02 34.30
CA GLU A 158 -8.02 -17.30 34.40
C GLU A 158 -7.58 -17.60 35.83
N VAL A 159 -7.09 -16.59 36.57
CA VAL A 159 -6.71 -16.70 37.98
C VAL A 159 -7.92 -16.93 38.89
N ALA A 160 -9.09 -16.39 38.54
CA ALA A 160 -10.32 -16.54 39.29
C ALA A 160 -10.98 -17.93 39.11
N LYS A 161 -10.56 -18.74 38.16
CA LYS A 161 -11.06 -20.11 38.00
C LYS A 161 -10.65 -20.97 39.20
N PRO A 162 -11.59 -21.61 39.91
CA PRO A 162 -11.24 -22.47 41.05
C PRO A 162 -10.37 -23.61 40.54
N SER A 163 -9.19 -23.79 41.16
CA SER A 163 -8.34 -24.93 40.91
C SER A 163 -9.12 -26.20 41.27
N VAL A 164 -9.45 -27.01 40.28
CA VAL A 164 -9.99 -28.35 40.51
C VAL A 164 -8.92 -29.14 41.26
N LYS A 165 -9.15 -29.34 42.56
CA LYS A 165 -8.34 -30.26 43.39
C LYS A 165 -8.50 -31.64 42.77
N GLY A 166 -7.49 -32.06 41.99
CA GLY A 166 -7.36 -33.44 41.56
C GLY A 166 -7.26 -34.33 42.80
N GLY A 167 -8.24 -35.18 43.01
CA GLY A 167 -8.20 -36.21 44.00
C GLY A 167 -6.99 -37.10 43.76
N VAL A 168 -6.10 -37.15 44.72
CA VAL A 168 -5.03 -38.13 44.79
C VAL A 168 -5.66 -39.44 45.27
N ASP A 169 -6.01 -40.29 44.33
CA ASP A 169 -6.20 -41.70 44.61
C ASP A 169 -4.83 -42.36 44.60
N GLY A 170 -4.47 -42.88 45.78
CA GLY A 170 -3.25 -43.65 45.99
C GLY A 170 -3.37 -45.02 45.34
N GLY A 171 -2.32 -45.49 44.75
CA GLY A 171 -2.23 -46.82 44.17
C GLY A 171 -0.83 -47.14 43.67
N ASP A 172 -0.04 -47.60 44.59
CA ASP A 172 0.90 -48.73 44.46
C ASP A 172 2.12 -48.71 43.51
N ALA A 173 3.14 -49.18 44.18
CA ALA A 173 4.52 -49.50 43.87
C ALA A 173 4.85 -50.08 42.47
N GLY A 174 6.05 -49.76 42.02
CA GLY A 174 6.87 -50.80 41.40
C GLY A 174 7.63 -50.49 40.13
N LYS A 175 8.91 -50.38 40.35
CA LYS A 175 9.99 -50.86 39.46
C LYS A 175 10.81 -49.83 38.68
N GLU A 176 11.99 -49.72 39.24
CA GLU A 176 13.23 -49.27 38.55
C GLU A 176 13.45 -49.94 37.21
N ARG A 177 13.89 -49.16 36.23
CA ARG A 177 14.98 -49.52 35.33
C ARG A 177 15.56 -48.25 34.70
N GLY A 178 16.82 -48.02 34.98
CA GLY A 178 17.59 -47.03 34.27
C GLY A 178 17.86 -47.45 32.83
N GLU A 179 18.22 -46.50 32.02
CA GLU A 179 19.19 -46.61 30.95
C GLU A 179 19.34 -45.25 30.25
N ASP A 180 20.54 -44.74 30.39
CA ASP A 180 21.42 -44.14 29.40
C ASP A 180 20.95 -43.00 28.53
N ILE A 181 21.58 -41.85 28.79
CA ILE A 181 21.78 -40.75 27.89
C ILE A 181 22.99 -41.05 27.00
N PRO A 182 22.97 -40.77 25.71
CA PRO A 182 24.13 -40.29 24.99
C PRO A 182 23.91 -38.87 24.40
N PHE A 183 24.93 -38.10 24.55
CA PHE A 183 25.40 -36.86 24.00
C PHE A 183 24.61 -36.10 22.93
#